data_426c6cce675b9c7615b5d1ee8e8eccb8
#
_entry.id   426c6cce675b9c7615b5d1ee8e8eccb8
#
_cell.length_a   1.000
_cell.length_b   1.000
_cell.length_c   1.000
_cell.angle_alpha   90.00
_cell.angle_beta   90.00
_cell.angle_gamma   90.00
#
_symmetry.space_group_name_H-M   'P 1'
#
loop_
_entity.id
_entity.type
_entity.pdbx_description
1 polymer ?
#
loop_
_entity_poly.entity_id
_entity_poly.type
_entity_poly.pdbx_seq_one_letter_code
_entity_poly.pdbx_strand_id
1 'polypeptide(L)'
;MRQAELVAQALRNRWPDLEVTLIPIKTSGDKLLDVQLAQVGGKGLFVKEIEETLLADQIDLAVHSLKDLPVTLPSGLRLGAIMVREDPLDALVARDGLQFTELPTGSRIGTSSLRRQVQLLHRRPDLQIVPLRGNVETRLRKLETLGLDAVVLAAAGLIRLGLQERMTERLQPELSLPAIGQGALAIEIREDDQRVAAFVDQLDDRETRLATTAERAFLRRLGGSCVTPIAAFGQIEGESLQLTGMVASLDGKRMVKQICRGDVSAPEEVGHALAERLLAAGAEEILREIDPHLLARH
;
A
#
# COMPACT_ATOMS: atom_id res chain seq x y z
N MET A 1 -0.67 -4.64 15.70
CA MET A 1 -0.51 -3.96 17.01
C MET A 1 0.28 -2.66 16.89
N ARG A 2 1.55 -2.62 16.39
CA ARG A 2 2.38 -1.37 16.37
C ARG A 2 1.69 -0.15 15.74
N GLN A 3 0.93 -0.33 14.65
CA GLN A 3 0.19 0.76 14.00
C GLN A 3 -0.93 1.29 14.89
N ALA A 4 -1.69 0.41 15.55
CA ALA A 4 -2.73 0.78 16.50
C ALA A 4 -2.15 1.50 17.72
N GLU A 5 -0.96 1.11 18.19
CA GLU A 5 -0.25 1.81 19.27
C GLU A 5 0.11 3.25 18.88
N LEU A 6 0.54 3.50 17.62
CA LEU A 6 0.83 4.84 17.12
C LEU A 6 -0.42 5.72 17.10
N VAL A 7 -1.55 5.19 16.65
CA VAL A 7 -2.83 5.91 16.66
C VAL A 7 -3.28 6.18 18.10
N ALA A 8 -3.21 5.17 18.98
CA ALA A 8 -3.56 5.33 20.40
C ALA A 8 -2.71 6.41 21.08
N GLN A 9 -1.40 6.44 20.78
CA GLN A 9 -0.51 7.47 21.31
C GLN A 9 -0.87 8.86 20.77
N ALA A 10 -1.19 8.98 19.48
CA ALA A 10 -1.61 10.24 18.88
C ALA A 10 -2.92 10.76 19.51
N LEU A 11 -3.89 9.86 19.75
CA LEU A 11 -5.13 10.21 20.44
C LEU A 11 -4.88 10.67 21.89
N ARG A 12 -4.10 9.93 22.67
CA ARG A 12 -3.76 10.31 24.05
C ARG A 12 -2.98 11.62 24.14
N ASN A 13 -2.09 11.89 23.20
CA ASN A 13 -1.35 13.14 23.14
C ASN A 13 -2.28 14.36 22.92
N ARG A 14 -3.35 14.18 22.13
CA ARG A 14 -4.31 15.23 21.82
C ARG A 14 -5.37 15.38 22.90
N TRP A 15 -5.78 14.25 23.50
CA TRP A 15 -6.79 14.17 24.57
C TRP A 15 -6.27 13.34 25.73
N PRO A 16 -5.59 13.98 26.70
CA PRO A 16 -4.94 13.27 27.82
C PRO A 16 -5.90 12.44 28.70
N ASP A 17 -7.16 12.86 28.78
CA ASP A 17 -8.19 12.17 29.57
C ASP A 17 -8.93 11.06 28.80
N LEU A 18 -8.58 10.86 27.52
CA LEU A 18 -9.21 9.80 26.71
C LEU A 18 -8.62 8.44 27.05
N GLU A 19 -9.46 7.55 27.53
CA GLU A 19 -9.10 6.15 27.66
C GLU A 19 -9.14 5.46 26.31
N VAL A 20 -8.00 4.86 25.91
CA VAL A 20 -7.86 4.11 24.66
C VAL A 20 -7.44 2.68 24.97
N THR A 21 -8.31 1.73 24.65
CA THR A 21 -8.06 0.29 24.78
C THR A 21 -7.77 -0.33 23.41
N LEU A 22 -6.70 -1.13 23.32
CA LEU A 22 -6.36 -1.85 22.10
C LEU A 22 -6.95 -3.26 22.14
N ILE A 23 -7.81 -3.58 21.16
CA ILE A 23 -8.46 -4.87 21.02
C ILE A 23 -7.82 -5.62 19.83
N PRO A 24 -7.05 -6.70 20.06
CA PRO A 24 -6.47 -7.49 18.99
C PRO A 24 -7.52 -8.37 18.32
N ILE A 25 -7.72 -8.22 17.01
CA ILE A 25 -8.62 -9.05 16.21
C ILE A 25 -7.77 -9.93 15.30
N LYS A 26 -8.02 -11.25 15.32
CA LYS A 26 -7.37 -12.21 14.42
C LYS A 26 -8.14 -12.27 13.11
N THR A 27 -7.46 -11.98 12.00
CA THR A 27 -8.07 -12.04 10.67
C THR A 27 -7.81 -13.39 9.98
N SER A 28 -8.62 -13.69 8.97
CA SER A 28 -8.42 -14.86 8.12
C SER A 28 -7.08 -14.79 7.38
N GLY A 29 -6.63 -13.57 7.03
CA GLY A 29 -5.31 -13.35 6.44
C GLY A 29 -4.15 -13.75 7.35
N ASP A 30 -4.30 -13.60 8.68
CA ASP A 30 -3.30 -14.05 9.66
C ASP A 30 -3.17 -15.57 9.74
N LYS A 31 -4.26 -16.29 9.41
CA LYS A 31 -4.31 -17.77 9.45
C LYS A 31 -3.79 -18.42 8.16
N LEU A 32 -3.85 -17.70 7.03
CA LEU A 32 -3.50 -18.21 5.70
C LEU A 32 -2.06 -17.84 5.29
N LEU A 33 -1.09 -18.08 6.17
CA LEU A 33 0.32 -17.73 5.92
C LEU A 33 0.95 -18.49 4.74
N ASP A 34 0.41 -19.66 4.36
CA ASP A 34 1.02 -20.58 3.39
C ASP A 34 0.32 -20.64 2.01
N VAL A 35 -0.82 -19.95 1.80
CA VAL A 35 -1.57 -20.00 0.53
C VAL A 35 -1.32 -18.74 -0.30
N GLN A 36 -1.13 -18.87 -1.62
CA GLN A 36 -0.95 -17.71 -2.51
C GLN A 36 -2.22 -16.83 -2.53
N LEU A 37 -2.09 -15.53 -2.17
CA LEU A 37 -3.21 -14.55 -2.14
C LEU A 37 -4.00 -14.50 -3.45
N ALA A 38 -3.35 -14.70 -4.59
CA ALA A 38 -3.98 -14.77 -5.89
C ALA A 38 -4.97 -15.93 -6.05
N GLN A 39 -4.81 -17.02 -5.27
CA GLN A 39 -5.68 -18.21 -5.34
C GLN A 39 -6.90 -18.13 -4.41
N VAL A 40 -6.90 -17.23 -3.43
CA VAL A 40 -7.95 -17.15 -2.38
C VAL A 40 -8.94 -16.00 -2.62
N GLY A 41 -8.86 -15.32 -3.79
CA GLY A 41 -9.79 -14.23 -4.12
C GLY A 41 -9.63 -13.01 -3.20
N GLY A 42 -8.44 -12.49 -3.09
CA GLY A 42 -7.84 -11.51 -2.18
C GLY A 42 -8.57 -10.23 -1.75
N LYS A 43 -9.88 -10.07 -1.90
CA LYS A 43 -10.59 -8.89 -1.38
C LYS A 43 -10.89 -9.08 0.12
N GLY A 44 -10.35 -8.19 0.95
CA GLY A 44 -10.76 -8.07 2.36
C GLY A 44 -10.23 -9.12 3.33
N LEU A 45 -9.29 -10.01 2.95
CA LEU A 45 -8.77 -11.08 3.84
C LEU A 45 -8.15 -10.57 5.16
N PHE A 46 -7.71 -9.33 5.20
CA PHE A 46 -7.07 -8.73 6.38
C PHE A 46 -7.96 -7.70 7.09
N VAL A 47 -9.13 -7.40 6.54
CA VAL A 47 -9.98 -6.31 7.06
C VAL A 47 -11.39 -6.77 7.42
N LYS A 48 -11.90 -7.84 6.79
CA LYS A 48 -13.29 -8.29 6.92
C LYS A 48 -13.74 -8.46 8.38
N GLU A 49 -12.99 -9.22 9.17
CA GLU A 49 -13.35 -9.49 10.57
C GLU A 49 -13.25 -8.22 11.43
N ILE A 50 -12.38 -7.29 11.05
CA ILE A 50 -12.25 -5.98 11.73
C ILE A 50 -13.45 -5.11 11.39
N GLU A 51 -13.83 -5.02 10.10
CA GLU A 51 -15.01 -4.29 9.62
C GLU A 51 -16.30 -4.84 10.23
N GLU A 52 -16.47 -6.18 10.31
CA GLU A 52 -17.61 -6.82 10.97
C GLU A 52 -17.68 -6.45 12.46
N THR A 53 -16.54 -6.42 13.15
CA THR A 53 -16.46 -6.06 14.59
C THR A 53 -16.79 -4.56 14.78
N LEU A 54 -16.38 -3.70 13.85
CA LEU A 54 -16.66 -2.28 13.85
C LEU A 54 -18.15 -2.00 13.59
N LEU A 55 -18.76 -2.68 12.62
CA LEU A 55 -20.20 -2.60 12.33
C LEU A 55 -21.07 -3.15 13.46
N ALA A 56 -20.58 -4.15 14.20
CA ALA A 56 -21.27 -4.73 15.36
C ALA A 56 -21.13 -3.89 16.64
N ASP A 57 -20.54 -2.67 16.56
CA ASP A 57 -20.33 -1.75 17.69
C ASP A 57 -19.48 -2.35 18.84
N GLN A 58 -18.60 -3.30 18.52
CA GLN A 58 -17.70 -3.94 19.49
C GLN A 58 -16.35 -3.21 19.61
N ILE A 59 -16.03 -2.36 18.63
CA ILE A 59 -14.91 -1.43 18.63
C ILE A 59 -15.38 -0.07 18.10
N ASP A 60 -14.73 1.01 18.51
CA ASP A 60 -15.06 2.37 18.09
C ASP A 60 -14.39 2.76 16.77
N LEU A 61 -13.18 2.29 16.52
CA LEU A 61 -12.39 2.56 15.32
C LEU A 61 -11.47 1.40 14.97
N ALA A 62 -11.08 1.32 13.71
CA ALA A 62 -10.10 0.36 13.21
C ALA A 62 -8.89 1.08 12.57
N VAL A 63 -7.70 0.51 12.73
CA VAL A 63 -6.45 1.07 12.18
C VAL A 63 -5.89 0.14 11.13
N HIS A 64 -5.67 0.69 9.93
CA HIS A 64 -5.17 -0.05 8.78
C HIS A 64 -3.94 0.61 8.14
N SER A 65 -3.08 -0.19 7.52
CA SER A 65 -2.25 0.36 6.45
C SER A 65 -3.15 0.67 5.26
N LEU A 66 -3.18 1.91 4.78
CA LEU A 66 -4.10 2.33 3.72
C LEU A 66 -3.96 1.49 2.45
N LYS A 67 -2.74 1.03 2.12
CA LYS A 67 -2.47 0.18 0.96
C LYS A 67 -3.14 -1.21 1.00
N ASP A 68 -3.50 -1.67 2.20
CA ASP A 68 -4.10 -2.99 2.42
C ASP A 68 -5.64 -2.91 2.48
N LEU A 69 -6.17 -1.67 2.53
CA LEU A 69 -7.60 -1.38 2.61
C LEU A 69 -8.23 -1.31 1.20
N PRO A 70 -9.35 -1.99 0.94
CA PRO A 70 -10.06 -1.90 -0.32
C PRO A 70 -10.41 -0.45 -0.69
N VAL A 71 -10.47 -0.14 -1.99
CA VAL A 71 -10.84 1.21 -2.45
C VAL A 71 -12.31 1.55 -2.20
N THR A 72 -13.15 0.52 -2.07
CA THR A 72 -14.56 0.65 -1.69
C THR A 72 -14.73 -0.02 -0.34
N LEU A 73 -15.24 0.73 0.64
CA LEU A 73 -15.54 0.24 1.97
C LEU A 73 -16.95 -0.36 2.03
N PRO A 74 -17.24 -1.23 2.98
CA PRO A 74 -18.60 -1.67 3.27
C PRO A 74 -19.53 -0.49 3.59
N SER A 75 -20.81 -0.62 3.26
CA SER A 75 -21.83 0.36 3.65
C SER A 75 -21.87 0.49 5.19
N GLY A 76 -21.99 1.74 5.67
CA GLY A 76 -21.97 2.07 7.08
C GLY A 76 -20.58 2.34 7.66
N LEU A 77 -19.52 2.19 6.86
CA LEU A 77 -18.14 2.52 7.24
C LEU A 77 -17.55 3.62 6.36
N ARG A 78 -16.66 4.43 6.94
CA ARG A 78 -15.90 5.46 6.24
C ARG A 78 -14.48 5.62 6.78
N LEU A 79 -13.62 6.25 5.98
CA LEU A 79 -12.32 6.74 6.47
C LEU A 79 -12.53 8.01 7.28
N GLY A 80 -12.43 7.90 8.60
CA GLY A 80 -12.44 9.03 9.51
C GLY A 80 -11.19 9.89 9.31
N ALA A 81 -10.00 9.29 9.40
CA ALA A 81 -8.75 10.01 9.20
C ALA A 81 -7.75 9.22 8.35
N ILE A 82 -6.91 9.95 7.63
CA ILE A 82 -5.66 9.46 7.03
C ILE A 82 -4.52 10.25 7.65
N MET A 83 -3.69 9.60 8.45
CA MET A 83 -2.62 10.27 9.18
C MET A 83 -1.48 10.69 8.26
N VAL A 84 -0.65 11.61 8.75
CA VAL A 84 0.60 12.02 8.09
C VAL A 84 1.33 10.81 7.52
N ARG A 85 1.65 10.89 6.25
CA ARG A 85 2.29 9.80 5.50
C ARG A 85 3.73 9.60 5.97
N GLU A 86 4.04 8.40 6.43
CA GLU A 86 5.41 7.97 6.62
C GLU A 86 6.06 7.70 5.26
N ASP A 87 7.38 7.54 5.20
CA ASP A 87 8.15 7.27 3.99
C ASP A 87 7.43 6.28 3.05
N PRO A 88 6.92 6.74 1.88
CA PRO A 88 6.14 5.91 0.97
C PRO A 88 6.98 4.93 0.15
N LEU A 89 8.31 5.08 0.15
CA LEU A 89 9.19 4.32 -0.73
C LEU A 89 9.29 2.85 -0.36
N ASP A 90 9.68 2.04 -1.32
CA ASP A 90 10.19 0.71 -1.03
C ASP A 90 11.64 0.81 -0.56
N ALA A 91 12.02 -0.09 0.32
CA ALA A 91 13.39 -0.21 0.82
C ALA A 91 13.98 -1.55 0.41
N LEU A 92 15.18 -1.51 -0.14
CA LEU A 92 16.03 -2.68 -0.29
C LEU A 92 16.74 -2.94 1.03
N VAL A 93 16.74 -4.19 1.47
CA VAL A 93 17.57 -4.69 2.56
C VAL A 93 18.43 -5.80 1.97
N ALA A 94 19.66 -5.48 1.63
CA ALA A 94 20.63 -6.43 1.07
C ALA A 94 21.50 -7.03 2.18
N ARG A 95 21.79 -8.33 2.07
CA ARG A 95 22.61 -9.07 3.05
C ARG A 95 23.99 -8.46 3.21
N ASP A 96 24.64 -8.08 2.11
CA ASP A 96 26.01 -7.57 2.08
C ASP A 96 26.08 -6.03 1.97
N GLY A 97 24.97 -5.32 2.23
CA GLY A 97 24.92 -3.86 2.20
C GLY A 97 24.96 -3.24 0.80
N LEU A 98 24.84 -4.05 -0.27
CA LEU A 98 24.90 -3.60 -1.66
C LEU A 98 23.64 -2.84 -2.06
N GLN A 99 23.79 -1.82 -2.92
CA GLN A 99 22.69 -1.14 -3.58
C GLN A 99 22.11 -2.00 -4.70
N PHE A 100 20.92 -1.68 -5.19
CA PHE A 100 20.21 -2.45 -6.22
C PHE A 100 21.05 -2.65 -7.50
N THR A 101 21.77 -1.61 -7.93
CA THR A 101 22.62 -1.64 -9.12
C THR A 101 23.88 -2.46 -8.94
N GLU A 102 24.30 -2.67 -7.69
CA GLU A 102 25.53 -3.40 -7.32
C GLU A 102 25.28 -4.91 -7.12
N LEU A 103 24.01 -5.31 -7.03
CA LEU A 103 23.66 -6.70 -6.84
C LEU A 103 24.21 -7.58 -8.00
N PRO A 104 24.86 -8.71 -7.71
CA PRO A 104 25.35 -9.65 -8.71
C PRO A 104 24.28 -10.09 -9.71
N THR A 105 24.70 -10.51 -10.91
CA THR A 105 23.79 -11.10 -11.89
C THR A 105 23.15 -12.37 -11.32
N GLY A 106 21.84 -12.51 -11.50
CA GLY A 106 21.08 -13.65 -10.98
C GLY A 106 20.76 -13.59 -9.48
N SER A 107 20.97 -12.43 -8.82
CA SER A 107 20.66 -12.26 -7.38
C SER A 107 19.22 -12.63 -7.04
N ARG A 108 19.04 -13.28 -5.89
CA ARG A 108 17.78 -13.78 -5.36
C ARG A 108 17.12 -12.72 -4.48
N ILE A 109 16.02 -12.13 -4.96
CA ILE A 109 15.30 -11.04 -4.27
C ILE A 109 13.99 -11.56 -3.69
N GLY A 110 13.83 -11.41 -2.37
CA GLY A 110 12.62 -11.82 -1.65
C GLY A 110 11.50 -10.79 -1.75
N THR A 111 10.41 -11.12 -2.46
CA THR A 111 9.15 -10.36 -2.45
C THR A 111 7.99 -11.21 -2.97
N SER A 112 6.77 -11.02 -2.42
CA SER A 112 5.52 -11.57 -2.99
C SER A 112 4.63 -10.50 -3.61
N SER A 113 5.10 -9.25 -3.67
CA SER A 113 4.36 -8.15 -4.30
C SER A 113 4.58 -8.18 -5.81
N LEU A 114 3.52 -8.47 -6.59
CA LEU A 114 3.58 -8.41 -8.05
C LEU A 114 4.04 -7.04 -8.54
N ARG A 115 3.56 -5.96 -7.91
CA ARG A 115 3.97 -4.59 -8.20
C ARG A 115 5.50 -4.40 -8.09
N ARG A 116 6.13 -4.94 -7.06
CA ARG A 116 7.59 -4.87 -6.89
C ARG A 116 8.29 -5.76 -7.91
N GLN A 117 7.85 -7.00 -8.01
CA GLN A 117 8.44 -7.99 -8.93
C GLN A 117 8.54 -7.44 -10.35
N VAL A 118 7.44 -6.93 -10.92
CA VAL A 118 7.43 -6.46 -12.32
C VAL A 118 8.37 -5.27 -12.53
N GLN A 119 8.47 -4.35 -11.58
CA GLN A 119 9.35 -3.19 -11.68
C GLN A 119 10.84 -3.58 -11.57
N LEU A 120 11.17 -4.47 -10.64
CA LEU A 120 12.53 -4.99 -10.48
C LEU A 120 12.97 -5.77 -11.73
N LEU A 121 12.12 -6.67 -12.24
CA LEU A 121 12.39 -7.47 -13.45
C LEU A 121 12.44 -6.60 -14.71
N HIS A 122 11.64 -5.54 -14.79
CA HIS A 122 11.72 -4.59 -15.90
C HIS A 122 13.09 -3.92 -15.97
N ARG A 123 13.69 -3.63 -14.82
CA ARG A 123 15.01 -2.98 -14.74
C ARG A 123 16.17 -3.97 -14.80
N ARG A 124 16.01 -5.13 -14.18
CA ARG A 124 17.00 -6.21 -14.06
C ARG A 124 16.33 -7.56 -14.36
N PRO A 125 16.20 -7.94 -15.65
CA PRO A 125 15.55 -9.20 -16.05
C PRO A 125 16.30 -10.45 -15.60
N ASP A 126 17.55 -10.30 -15.19
CA ASP A 126 18.42 -11.36 -14.68
C ASP A 126 18.09 -11.78 -13.24
N LEU A 127 17.34 -10.99 -12.49
CA LEU A 127 17.04 -11.27 -11.09
C LEU A 127 16.12 -12.48 -10.90
N GLN A 128 16.33 -13.20 -9.81
CA GLN A 128 15.48 -14.31 -9.39
C GLN A 128 14.54 -13.85 -8.27
N ILE A 129 13.26 -13.70 -8.56
CA ILE A 129 12.27 -13.31 -7.55
C ILE A 129 11.84 -14.53 -6.75
N VAL A 130 12.03 -14.47 -5.44
CA VAL A 130 11.66 -15.52 -4.49
C VAL A 130 10.43 -15.06 -3.69
N PRO A 131 9.30 -15.78 -3.72
CA PRO A 131 8.13 -15.44 -2.92
C PRO A 131 8.46 -15.36 -1.44
N LEU A 132 8.11 -14.23 -0.80
CA LEU A 132 8.45 -13.97 0.59
C LEU A 132 7.24 -13.42 1.36
N ARG A 133 6.80 -14.13 2.40
CA ARG A 133 5.67 -13.79 3.25
C ARG A 133 6.03 -13.69 4.72
N GLY A 134 5.13 -13.08 5.49
CA GLY A 134 5.25 -12.80 6.90
C GLY A 134 5.29 -11.28 7.17
N ASN A 135 5.36 -10.92 8.44
CA ASN A 135 5.60 -9.54 8.86
C ASN A 135 7.04 -9.11 8.54
N VAL A 136 7.39 -7.85 8.81
CA VAL A 136 8.72 -7.29 8.53
C VAL A 136 9.83 -8.12 9.15
N GLU A 137 9.74 -8.44 10.45
CA GLU A 137 10.76 -9.21 11.18
C GLU A 137 10.92 -10.63 10.62
N THR A 138 9.81 -11.29 10.28
CA THR A 138 9.84 -12.61 9.65
C THR A 138 10.54 -12.56 8.29
N ARG A 139 10.28 -11.52 7.48
CA ARG A 139 10.93 -11.37 6.17
C ARG A 139 12.40 -11.05 6.30
N LEU A 140 12.80 -10.24 7.28
CA LEU A 140 14.21 -9.97 7.58
C LEU A 140 14.93 -11.25 8.01
N ARG A 141 14.33 -12.06 8.88
CA ARG A 141 14.89 -13.37 9.25
C ARG A 141 15.02 -14.31 8.06
N LYS A 142 14.05 -14.30 7.14
CA LYS A 142 14.08 -15.12 5.91
C LYS A 142 15.15 -14.67 4.91
N LEU A 143 15.62 -13.42 4.95
CA LEU A 143 16.80 -12.98 4.20
C LEU A 143 17.98 -13.91 4.46
N GLU A 144 18.24 -14.18 5.72
CA GLU A 144 19.31 -15.06 6.16
C GLU A 144 18.99 -16.54 5.91
N THR A 145 17.84 -17.01 6.43
CA THR A 145 17.52 -18.45 6.49
C THR A 145 17.23 -19.08 5.10
N LEU A 146 16.83 -18.28 4.11
CA LEU A 146 16.63 -18.73 2.73
C LEU A 146 17.83 -18.42 1.82
N GLY A 147 18.88 -17.81 2.35
CA GLY A 147 20.06 -17.41 1.59
C GLY A 147 19.71 -16.45 0.45
N LEU A 148 18.84 -15.46 0.72
CA LEU A 148 18.51 -14.43 -0.25
C LEU A 148 19.63 -13.37 -0.28
N ASP A 149 19.82 -12.72 -1.43
CA ASP A 149 20.77 -11.61 -1.54
C ASP A 149 20.16 -10.33 -1.04
N ALA A 150 18.85 -10.13 -1.24
CA ALA A 150 18.11 -9.00 -0.69
C ALA A 150 16.63 -9.31 -0.50
N VAL A 151 15.95 -8.46 0.27
CA VAL A 151 14.49 -8.40 0.35
C VAL A 151 14.01 -6.97 0.09
N VAL A 152 12.81 -6.82 -0.47
CA VAL A 152 12.19 -5.50 -0.68
C VAL A 152 10.98 -5.35 0.24
N LEU A 153 11.03 -4.33 1.09
CA LEU A 153 10.03 -4.01 2.10
C LEU A 153 9.51 -2.58 1.90
N ALA A 154 8.44 -2.19 2.58
CA ALA A 154 8.05 -0.78 2.66
C ALA A 154 8.91 -0.08 3.72
N ALA A 155 9.54 1.05 3.39
CA ALA A 155 10.36 1.84 4.30
C ALA A 155 9.59 2.20 5.58
N ALA A 156 8.33 2.66 5.45
CA ALA A 156 7.45 2.93 6.59
C ALA A 156 7.32 1.77 7.57
N GLY A 157 7.37 0.53 7.09
CA GLY A 157 7.32 -0.66 7.95
C GLY A 157 8.56 -0.82 8.81
N LEU A 158 9.73 -0.58 8.24
CA LEU A 158 11.02 -0.61 8.94
C LEU A 158 11.13 0.56 9.94
N ILE A 159 10.78 1.77 9.53
CA ILE A 159 10.80 2.97 10.38
C ILE A 159 9.92 2.79 11.63
N ARG A 160 8.67 2.32 11.45
CA ARG A 160 7.72 2.11 12.56
C ARG A 160 8.18 1.06 13.58
N LEU A 161 9.09 0.18 13.17
CA LEU A 161 9.69 -0.84 14.05
C LEU A 161 11.07 -0.41 14.60
N GLY A 162 11.57 0.79 14.25
CA GLY A 162 12.90 1.25 14.64
C GLY A 162 14.03 0.50 13.94
N LEU A 163 13.78 -0.01 12.72
CA LEU A 163 14.72 -0.84 11.95
C LEU A 163 15.21 -0.12 10.69
N GLN A 164 15.19 1.22 10.67
CA GLN A 164 15.58 2.02 9.51
C GLN A 164 17.04 1.83 9.10
N GLU A 165 17.94 1.53 10.03
CA GLU A 165 19.35 1.21 9.76
C GLU A 165 19.56 -0.12 9.01
N ARG A 166 18.52 -0.95 8.90
CA ARG A 166 18.57 -2.17 8.10
C ARG A 166 18.34 -1.88 6.61
N MET A 167 17.88 -0.67 6.26
CA MET A 167 17.71 -0.27 4.86
C MET A 167 19.07 0.01 4.22
N THR A 168 19.41 -0.75 3.17
CA THR A 168 20.61 -0.48 2.37
C THR A 168 20.34 0.60 1.33
N GLU A 169 19.11 0.66 0.81
CA GLU A 169 18.71 1.67 -0.18
C GLU A 169 17.21 1.96 -0.09
N ARG A 170 16.82 3.23 -0.26
CA ARG A 170 15.45 3.64 -0.58
C ARG A 170 15.29 3.64 -2.08
N LEU A 171 14.44 2.75 -2.60
CA LEU A 171 14.20 2.63 -4.04
C LEU A 171 13.36 3.81 -4.52
N GLN A 172 13.98 4.67 -5.31
CA GLN A 172 13.32 5.86 -5.83
C GLN A 172 12.15 5.50 -6.77
N PRO A 173 11.13 6.38 -6.95
CA PRO A 173 9.93 6.09 -7.74
C PRO A 173 10.22 5.75 -9.22
N GLU A 174 11.38 6.13 -9.73
CA GLU A 174 11.86 5.78 -11.08
C GLU A 174 12.14 4.28 -11.19
N LEU A 175 12.61 3.67 -10.10
CA LEU A 175 12.92 2.24 -10.00
C LEU A 175 11.74 1.43 -9.46
N SER A 176 11.13 1.90 -8.38
CA SER A 176 10.02 1.20 -7.73
C SER A 176 8.95 2.19 -7.27
N LEU A 177 7.97 2.44 -8.13
CA LEU A 177 6.82 3.27 -7.80
C LEU A 177 6.03 2.62 -6.65
N PRO A 178 5.74 3.35 -5.56
CA PRO A 178 5.07 2.82 -4.38
C PRO A 178 3.71 2.17 -4.64
N ALA A 179 3.24 1.36 -3.70
CA ALA A 179 1.84 0.94 -3.70
C ALA A 179 0.93 2.14 -3.35
N ILE A 180 -0.27 2.12 -3.89
CA ILE A 180 -1.34 3.08 -3.57
C ILE A 180 -1.52 3.15 -2.05
N GLY A 181 -1.40 4.34 -1.45
CA GLY A 181 -1.51 4.55 -0.02
C GLY A 181 -0.35 4.02 0.83
N GLN A 182 0.76 3.56 0.23
CA GLN A 182 1.92 3.09 1.01
C GLN A 182 2.47 4.21 1.89
N GLY A 183 2.77 3.90 3.15
CA GLY A 183 3.23 4.86 4.15
C GLY A 183 2.10 5.47 4.98
N ALA A 184 0.88 5.57 4.46
CA ALA A 184 -0.25 6.13 5.19
C ALA A 184 -0.94 5.12 6.12
N LEU A 185 -1.33 5.56 7.32
CA LEU A 185 -2.27 4.86 8.19
C LEU A 185 -3.66 5.44 7.98
N ALA A 186 -4.65 4.58 7.87
CA ALA A 186 -6.05 4.93 7.78
C ALA A 186 -6.78 4.54 9.08
N ILE A 187 -7.63 5.43 9.56
CA ILE A 187 -8.54 5.17 10.66
C ILE A 187 -9.94 5.03 10.08
N GLU A 188 -10.51 3.85 10.20
CA GLU A 188 -11.85 3.53 9.75
C GLU A 188 -12.83 3.61 10.92
N ILE A 189 -13.99 4.22 10.70
CA ILE A 189 -15.03 4.42 11.69
C ILE A 189 -16.41 4.14 11.10
N ARG A 190 -17.42 3.95 11.92
CA ARG A 190 -18.81 3.96 11.48
C ARG A 190 -19.18 5.32 10.89
N GLU A 191 -19.98 5.31 9.83
CA GLU A 191 -20.33 6.52 9.08
C GLU A 191 -21.10 7.54 9.91
N ASP A 192 -21.96 7.07 10.80
CA ASP A 192 -22.86 7.84 11.65
C ASP A 192 -22.29 8.16 13.05
N ASP A 193 -21.12 7.63 13.43
CA ASP A 193 -20.52 7.86 14.74
C ASP A 193 -19.83 9.24 14.83
N GLN A 194 -20.62 10.27 15.09
CA GLN A 194 -20.12 11.63 15.26
C GLN A 194 -19.23 11.81 16.49
N ARG A 195 -19.42 10.97 17.53
CA ARG A 195 -18.61 11.01 18.76
C ARG A 195 -17.17 10.61 18.43
N VAL A 196 -16.97 9.49 17.74
CA VAL A 196 -15.65 9.02 17.35
C VAL A 196 -15.04 9.94 16.27
N ALA A 197 -15.85 10.40 15.32
CA ALA A 197 -15.44 11.36 14.29
C ALA A 197 -14.75 12.59 14.88
N ALA A 198 -15.33 13.20 15.93
CA ALA A 198 -14.77 14.39 16.58
C ALA A 198 -13.35 14.19 17.12
N PHE A 199 -12.99 12.96 17.50
CA PHE A 199 -11.63 12.62 17.93
C PHE A 199 -10.71 12.37 16.74
N VAL A 200 -11.14 11.58 15.76
CA VAL A 200 -10.25 11.14 14.68
C VAL A 200 -10.02 12.20 13.61
N ASP A 201 -10.97 13.10 13.35
CA ASP A 201 -10.84 14.19 12.38
C ASP A 201 -9.61 15.08 12.65
N GLN A 202 -9.20 15.20 13.93
CA GLN A 202 -8.01 15.95 14.32
C GLN A 202 -6.68 15.24 13.99
N LEU A 203 -6.72 13.97 13.61
CA LEU A 203 -5.57 13.19 13.18
C LEU A 203 -5.44 13.14 11.67
N ASP A 204 -6.41 13.72 10.95
CA ASP A 204 -6.42 13.73 9.50
C ASP A 204 -5.37 14.69 8.93
N ASP A 205 -4.54 14.18 8.04
CA ASP A 205 -3.56 14.99 7.30
C ASP A 205 -4.08 15.29 5.90
N ARG A 206 -4.32 16.58 5.65
CA ARG A 206 -4.92 17.05 4.39
C ARG A 206 -4.10 16.66 3.17
N GLU A 207 -2.78 16.82 3.20
CA GLU A 207 -1.93 16.52 2.05
C GLU A 207 -1.91 15.03 1.75
N THR A 208 -1.75 14.20 2.78
CA THR A 208 -1.80 12.73 2.62
C THR A 208 -3.16 12.28 2.10
N ARG A 209 -4.26 12.86 2.63
CA ARG A 209 -5.62 12.54 2.17
C ARG A 209 -5.79 12.87 0.69
N LEU A 210 -5.41 14.06 0.25
CA LEU A 210 -5.57 14.48 -1.15
C LEU A 210 -4.72 13.61 -2.09
N ALA A 211 -3.44 13.39 -1.77
CA ALA A 211 -2.56 12.55 -2.56
C ALA A 211 -3.10 11.12 -2.68
N THR A 212 -3.49 10.52 -1.55
CA THR A 212 -3.98 9.13 -1.55
C THR A 212 -5.40 9.00 -2.12
N THR A 213 -6.22 10.04 -2.10
CA THR A 213 -7.50 10.08 -2.80
C THR A 213 -7.30 9.95 -4.31
N ALA A 214 -6.35 10.70 -4.88
CA ALA A 214 -6.00 10.58 -6.30
C ALA A 214 -5.46 9.18 -6.65
N GLU A 215 -4.56 8.65 -5.80
CA GLU A 215 -4.02 7.29 -5.96
C GLU A 215 -5.13 6.23 -5.94
N ARG A 216 -6.10 6.34 -5.03
CA ARG A 216 -7.24 5.41 -4.90
C ARG A 216 -8.24 5.55 -6.04
N ALA A 217 -8.52 6.79 -6.51
CA ALA A 217 -9.36 7.03 -7.68
C ALA A 217 -8.77 6.39 -8.95
N PHE A 218 -7.46 6.53 -9.14
CA PHE A 218 -6.71 5.85 -10.21
C PHE A 218 -6.88 4.32 -10.14
N LEU A 219 -6.66 3.72 -8.97
CA LEU A 219 -6.78 2.26 -8.78
C LEU A 219 -8.23 1.79 -9.01
N ARG A 220 -9.22 2.54 -8.49
CA ARG A 220 -10.65 2.25 -8.69
C ARG A 220 -10.99 2.20 -10.17
N ARG A 221 -10.58 3.21 -10.93
CA ARG A 221 -10.88 3.29 -12.37
C ARG A 221 -10.26 2.15 -13.19
N LEU A 222 -9.09 1.63 -12.77
CA LEU A 222 -8.45 0.48 -13.40
C LEU A 222 -9.00 -0.88 -12.92
N GLY A 223 -9.92 -0.92 -11.97
CA GLY A 223 -10.44 -2.16 -11.39
C GLY A 223 -9.43 -2.96 -10.58
N GLY A 224 -8.29 -2.35 -10.29
CA GLY A 224 -7.16 -3.02 -9.64
C GLY A 224 -7.36 -3.29 -8.15
N SER A 225 -6.44 -4.08 -7.61
CA SER A 225 -6.36 -4.43 -6.19
C SER A 225 -4.89 -4.55 -5.76
N CYS A 226 -4.66 -4.86 -4.49
CA CYS A 226 -3.31 -5.08 -3.95
C CYS A 226 -2.55 -6.28 -4.60
N VAL A 227 -3.25 -7.13 -5.36
CA VAL A 227 -2.66 -8.28 -6.09
C VAL A 227 -2.49 -8.02 -7.59
N THR A 228 -2.69 -6.79 -8.05
CA THR A 228 -2.44 -6.41 -9.45
C THR A 228 -1.10 -5.67 -9.58
N PRO A 229 -0.40 -5.77 -10.73
CA PRO A 229 0.86 -5.08 -10.96
C PRO A 229 0.61 -3.60 -11.35
N ILE A 230 -0.08 -2.89 -10.46
CA ILE A 230 -0.43 -1.48 -10.57
C ILE A 230 0.24 -0.72 -9.44
N ALA A 231 0.74 0.48 -9.74
CA ALA A 231 1.28 1.41 -8.75
C ALA A 231 0.85 2.83 -9.07
N ALA A 232 0.72 3.66 -8.03
CA ALA A 232 0.59 5.09 -8.19
C ALA A 232 1.17 5.82 -6.98
N PHE A 233 1.68 7.03 -7.24
CA PHE A 233 2.26 7.89 -6.22
C PHE A 233 1.88 9.35 -6.49
N GLY A 234 1.13 9.94 -5.56
CA GLY A 234 0.73 11.33 -5.56
C GLY A 234 1.70 12.20 -4.76
N GLN A 235 2.10 13.33 -5.32
CA GLN A 235 2.94 14.35 -4.70
C GLN A 235 2.26 15.72 -4.85
N ILE A 236 2.23 16.48 -3.77
CA ILE A 236 1.61 17.81 -3.74
C ILE A 236 2.71 18.86 -3.72
N GLU A 237 2.62 19.83 -4.62
CA GLU A 237 3.51 20.98 -4.74
C GLU A 237 2.64 22.25 -4.82
N GLY A 238 2.43 22.89 -3.68
CA GLY A 238 1.51 24.03 -3.55
C GLY A 238 0.07 23.65 -3.90
N GLU A 239 -0.49 24.27 -4.95
CA GLU A 239 -1.86 23.98 -5.42
C GLU A 239 -1.90 22.91 -6.53
N SER A 240 -0.77 22.30 -6.85
CA SER A 240 -0.67 21.26 -7.87
C SER A 240 -0.50 19.88 -7.26
N LEU A 241 -1.28 18.93 -7.74
CA LEU A 241 -1.13 17.51 -7.47
C LEU A 241 -0.51 16.82 -8.70
N GLN A 242 0.69 16.27 -8.54
CA GLN A 242 1.29 15.38 -9.53
C GLN A 242 1.02 13.93 -9.14
N LEU A 243 0.40 13.17 -10.02
CA LEU A 243 0.19 11.74 -9.86
C LEU A 243 0.98 10.98 -10.92
N THR A 244 1.89 10.12 -10.49
CA THR A 244 2.59 9.16 -11.34
C THR A 244 1.93 7.80 -11.18
N GLY A 245 1.58 7.13 -12.29
CA GLY A 245 0.98 5.80 -12.26
C GLY A 245 1.64 4.86 -13.24
N MET A 246 1.54 3.55 -12.96
CA MET A 246 2.02 2.52 -13.87
C MET A 246 1.14 1.26 -13.83
N VAL A 247 1.13 0.55 -14.97
CA VAL A 247 0.61 -0.80 -15.15
C VAL A 247 1.67 -1.62 -15.87
N ALA A 248 1.90 -2.86 -15.46
CA ALA A 248 2.88 -3.74 -16.11
C ALA A 248 2.36 -5.16 -16.31
N SER A 249 2.92 -5.88 -17.30
CA SER A 249 2.71 -7.33 -17.46
C SER A 249 3.38 -8.11 -16.32
N LEU A 250 2.88 -9.33 -16.04
CA LEU A 250 3.37 -10.13 -14.90
C LEU A 250 4.85 -10.52 -15.04
N ASP A 251 5.38 -10.56 -16.26
CA ASP A 251 6.79 -10.82 -16.55
C ASP A 251 7.68 -9.57 -16.53
N GLY A 252 7.09 -8.38 -16.34
CA GLY A 252 7.78 -7.08 -16.31
C GLY A 252 8.28 -6.59 -17.68
N LYS A 253 8.02 -7.29 -18.78
CA LYS A 253 8.54 -6.89 -20.10
C LYS A 253 7.80 -5.69 -20.68
N ARG A 254 6.49 -5.61 -20.47
CA ARG A 254 5.67 -4.48 -20.88
C ARG A 254 5.29 -3.65 -19.66
N MET A 255 5.53 -2.35 -19.75
CA MET A 255 5.17 -1.40 -18.69
C MET A 255 4.70 -0.09 -19.32
N VAL A 256 3.52 0.35 -18.93
CA VAL A 256 3.00 1.67 -19.26
C VAL A 256 3.09 2.51 -18.00
N LYS A 257 3.84 3.62 -18.06
CA LYS A 257 4.03 4.57 -16.96
C LYS A 257 3.74 5.98 -17.48
N GLN A 258 2.89 6.73 -16.78
CA GLN A 258 2.46 8.07 -17.16
C GLN A 258 2.40 8.99 -15.93
N ILE A 259 2.42 10.30 -16.19
CA ILE A 259 2.26 11.35 -15.18
C ILE A 259 1.08 12.22 -15.58
N CYS A 260 0.24 12.56 -14.59
CA CYS A 260 -0.80 13.56 -14.71
C CYS A 260 -0.59 14.64 -13.65
N ARG A 261 -0.79 15.90 -14.03
CA ARG A 261 -0.83 17.03 -13.09
C ARG A 261 -2.19 17.68 -13.17
N GLY A 262 -2.70 18.10 -12.03
CA GLY A 262 -3.97 18.79 -11.92
C GLY A 262 -4.08 19.59 -10.64
N ASP A 263 -5.26 20.15 -10.43
CA ASP A 263 -5.56 20.93 -9.22
C ASP A 263 -5.63 20.02 -7.99
N VAL A 264 -4.99 20.42 -6.91
CA VAL A 264 -5.00 19.70 -5.63
C VAL A 264 -6.40 19.59 -5.03
N SER A 265 -7.31 20.50 -5.38
CA SER A 265 -8.71 20.48 -4.91
C SER A 265 -9.59 19.44 -5.61
N ALA A 266 -9.13 18.88 -6.74
CA ALA A 266 -9.85 17.86 -7.53
C ALA A 266 -9.05 16.54 -7.67
N PRO A 267 -8.63 15.90 -6.56
CA PRO A 267 -7.72 14.75 -6.59
C PRO A 267 -8.32 13.54 -7.33
N GLU A 268 -9.63 13.32 -7.23
CA GLU A 268 -10.28 12.20 -7.94
C GLU A 268 -10.21 12.38 -9.45
N GLU A 269 -10.39 13.60 -9.96
CA GLU A 269 -10.28 13.92 -11.39
C GLU A 269 -8.87 13.65 -11.91
N VAL A 270 -7.84 14.01 -11.12
CA VAL A 270 -6.44 13.71 -11.46
C VAL A 270 -6.21 12.19 -11.54
N GLY A 271 -6.76 11.43 -10.59
CA GLY A 271 -6.70 9.97 -10.58
C GLY A 271 -7.37 9.35 -11.81
N HIS A 272 -8.57 9.78 -12.13
CA HIS A 272 -9.32 9.33 -13.30
C HIS A 272 -8.60 9.70 -14.63
N ALA A 273 -8.15 10.95 -14.76
CA ALA A 273 -7.45 11.41 -15.95
C ALA A 273 -6.16 10.60 -16.20
N LEU A 274 -5.39 10.27 -15.13
CA LEU A 274 -4.23 9.42 -15.26
C LEU A 274 -4.60 8.01 -15.73
N ALA A 275 -5.67 7.41 -15.17
CA ALA A 275 -6.11 6.08 -15.55
C ALA A 275 -6.48 6.03 -17.04
N GLU A 276 -7.25 7.01 -17.55
CA GLU A 276 -7.61 7.09 -18.97
C GLU A 276 -6.38 7.23 -19.88
N ARG A 277 -5.38 8.03 -19.46
CA ARG A 277 -4.13 8.16 -20.21
C ARG A 277 -3.37 6.83 -20.29
N LEU A 278 -3.31 6.06 -19.20
CA LEU A 278 -2.65 4.76 -19.21
C LEU A 278 -3.42 3.75 -20.07
N LEU A 279 -4.76 3.71 -19.97
CA LEU A 279 -5.59 2.83 -20.80
C LEU A 279 -5.37 3.13 -22.29
N ALA A 280 -5.41 4.39 -22.70
CA ALA A 280 -5.15 4.83 -24.07
C ALA A 280 -3.71 4.51 -24.53
N ALA A 281 -2.74 4.42 -23.62
CA ALA A 281 -1.36 4.08 -23.91
C ALA A 281 -1.07 2.55 -23.91
N GLY A 282 -2.10 1.70 -23.88
CA GLY A 282 -1.97 0.24 -23.98
C GLY A 282 -2.06 -0.52 -22.66
N ALA A 283 -2.31 0.15 -21.53
CA ALA A 283 -2.50 -0.54 -20.25
C ALA A 283 -3.73 -1.46 -20.25
N GLU A 284 -4.74 -1.15 -21.07
CA GLU A 284 -5.96 -1.95 -21.20
C GLU A 284 -5.66 -3.38 -21.64
N GLU A 285 -4.81 -3.57 -22.64
CA GLU A 285 -4.41 -4.90 -23.13
C GLU A 285 -3.70 -5.69 -22.04
N ILE A 286 -2.76 -5.04 -21.32
CA ILE A 286 -2.02 -5.67 -20.22
C ILE A 286 -2.98 -6.14 -19.11
N LEU A 287 -3.95 -5.28 -18.73
CA LEU A 287 -4.91 -5.61 -17.68
C LEU A 287 -5.85 -6.76 -18.09
N ARG A 288 -6.31 -6.78 -19.34
CA ARG A 288 -7.15 -7.88 -19.85
C ARG A 288 -6.44 -9.23 -19.87
N GLU A 289 -5.15 -9.26 -20.14
CA GLU A 289 -4.35 -10.48 -20.07
C GLU A 289 -4.20 -11.00 -18.63
N ILE A 290 -4.18 -10.12 -17.64
CA ILE A 290 -4.08 -10.49 -16.23
C ILE A 290 -5.42 -11.00 -15.70
N ASP A 291 -6.50 -10.29 -15.97
CA ASP A 291 -7.86 -10.65 -15.61
C ASP A 291 -8.85 -10.02 -16.63
N PRO A 292 -9.45 -10.82 -17.52
CA PRO A 292 -10.39 -10.32 -18.54
C PRO A 292 -11.58 -9.55 -17.99
N HIS A 293 -11.93 -9.75 -16.71
CA HIS A 293 -13.05 -9.09 -16.04
C HIS A 293 -12.64 -7.88 -15.20
N LEU A 294 -11.35 -7.53 -15.15
CA LEU A 294 -10.85 -6.48 -14.26
C LEU A 294 -11.54 -5.13 -14.52
N LEU A 295 -11.63 -4.72 -15.78
CA LEU A 295 -12.21 -3.42 -16.20
C LEU A 295 -13.74 -3.39 -16.20
N ALA A 296 -14.39 -4.55 -16.14
CA ALA A 296 -15.86 -4.67 -16.14
C ALA A 296 -16.47 -4.58 -14.72
N ARG A 297 -15.66 -4.44 -13.68
CA ARG A 297 -16.10 -4.41 -12.28
C ARG A 297 -16.52 -3.04 -11.76
N HIS A 298 -16.77 -2.07 -12.67
CA HIS A 298 -17.14 -0.69 -12.31
C HIS A 298 -18.35 -0.21 -13.09
#